data_7cd6992108e6168b85673e6f96efe4e5
#
_entry.id   7cd6992108e6168b85673e6f96efe4e5
#
_cell.length_a   1.000
_cell.length_b   1.000
_cell.length_c   1.000
_cell.angle_alpha   90.00
_cell.angle_beta   90.00
_cell.angle_gamma   90.00
#
_symmetry.space_group_name_H-M   'P 1'
#
loop_
_entity.id
_entity.type
_entity.pdbx_description
1 polymer ?
#
loop_
_entity_poly.entity_id
_entity_poly.type
_entity_poly.pdbx_seq_one_letter_code
_entity_poly.pdbx_strand_id
1 'polypeptide(L)'
;MKKILLLMTMVLLLTAEGFSQAPGILNYQGVARNSVGNVLVNQNISLRLTIRNLTAAGAVVYQESRAVTTNPFGLFNVQLGSPGASGVTGTIPGVNWAVGAKFIQVEIDPNGGSSFINIGTAQLASVPYSLFATTAGDLILPFNKT
;
A
#
# COMPACT_ATOMS: atom_id res chain seq x y z
N MET A 1 -8.86 -46.55 -22.85
CA MET A 1 -7.75 -45.57 -22.78
C MET A 1 -8.21 -44.14 -23.00
N LYS A 2 -8.92 -43.76 -24.09
CA LYS A 2 -9.39 -42.37 -24.33
C LYS A 2 -10.28 -41.79 -23.19
N LYS A 3 -11.19 -42.58 -22.62
CA LYS A 3 -12.08 -42.13 -21.51
C LYS A 3 -11.33 -41.88 -20.20
N ILE A 4 -10.29 -42.64 -19.91
CA ILE A 4 -9.44 -42.47 -18.72
C ILE A 4 -8.58 -41.22 -18.87
N LEU A 5 -8.05 -40.96 -20.07
CA LEU A 5 -7.28 -39.77 -20.38
C LEU A 5 -8.14 -38.51 -20.23
N LEU A 6 -9.39 -38.55 -20.69
CA LEU A 6 -10.35 -37.43 -20.57
C LEU A 6 -10.71 -37.15 -19.09
N LEU A 7 -10.86 -38.21 -18.28
CA LEU A 7 -11.13 -38.07 -16.85
C LEU A 7 -9.94 -37.47 -16.10
N MET A 8 -8.71 -37.89 -16.45
CA MET A 8 -7.49 -37.35 -15.88
C MET A 8 -7.29 -35.87 -16.22
N THR A 9 -7.58 -35.47 -17.45
CA THR A 9 -7.50 -34.05 -17.87
C THR A 9 -8.55 -33.20 -17.17
N MET A 10 -9.76 -33.72 -16.97
CA MET A 10 -10.82 -33.03 -16.23
C MET A 10 -10.48 -32.83 -14.74
N VAL A 11 -9.86 -33.83 -14.10
CA VAL A 11 -9.41 -33.71 -12.69
C VAL A 11 -8.26 -32.71 -12.55
N LEU A 12 -7.34 -32.66 -13.53
CA LEU A 12 -6.22 -31.71 -13.53
C LEU A 12 -6.66 -30.24 -13.68
N LEU A 13 -7.78 -29.99 -14.38
CA LEU A 13 -8.36 -28.66 -14.56
C LEU A 13 -9.10 -28.15 -13.30
N LEU A 14 -9.48 -29.03 -12.39
CA LEU A 14 -10.18 -28.67 -11.15
C LEU A 14 -9.23 -28.24 -10.01
N THR A 15 -7.92 -28.41 -10.16
CA THR A 15 -6.92 -28.07 -9.13
C THR A 15 -6.28 -26.69 -9.32
N ALA A 16 -6.74 -25.89 -10.30
CA ALA A 16 -6.29 -24.51 -10.48
C ALA A 16 -6.94 -23.60 -9.43
N GLU A 17 -6.41 -23.62 -8.22
CA GLU A 17 -6.75 -22.65 -7.18
C GLU A 17 -6.23 -21.28 -7.60
N GLY A 18 -7.09 -20.42 -8.15
CA GLY A 18 -6.77 -19.02 -8.44
C GLY A 18 -6.70 -18.24 -7.15
N PHE A 19 -5.51 -18.08 -6.57
CA PHE A 19 -5.29 -17.13 -5.48
C PHE A 19 -5.45 -15.71 -6.01
N SER A 20 -6.61 -15.10 -5.80
CA SER A 20 -6.82 -13.68 -5.99
C SER A 20 -6.09 -12.94 -4.86
N GLN A 21 -4.83 -12.55 -5.10
CA GLN A 21 -4.10 -11.70 -4.18
C GLN A 21 -4.54 -10.24 -4.40
N ALA A 22 -4.88 -9.54 -3.32
CA ALA A 22 -5.07 -8.11 -3.37
C ALA A 22 -3.77 -7.44 -3.90
N PRO A 23 -3.88 -6.41 -4.77
CA PRO A 23 -2.71 -5.72 -5.27
C PRO A 23 -1.85 -5.22 -4.10
N GLY A 24 -0.56 -5.53 -4.12
CA GLY A 24 0.41 -5.12 -3.10
C GLY A 24 0.79 -3.65 -3.22
N ILE A 25 -0.17 -2.77 -3.54
CA ILE A 25 0.00 -1.33 -3.72
C ILE A 25 -1.00 -0.56 -2.88
N LEU A 26 -0.62 0.66 -2.48
CA LEU A 26 -1.42 1.57 -1.67
C LEU A 26 -1.48 2.93 -2.37
N ASN A 27 -2.67 3.42 -2.71
CA ASN A 27 -2.84 4.75 -3.29
C ASN A 27 -2.72 5.81 -2.21
N TYR A 28 -1.92 6.83 -2.46
CA TYR A 28 -1.79 8.01 -1.60
C TYR A 28 -1.90 9.29 -2.44
N GLN A 29 -2.73 10.21 -1.97
CA GLN A 29 -2.96 11.51 -2.59
C GLN A 29 -2.80 12.61 -1.57
N GLY A 30 -2.22 13.74 -1.99
CA GLY A 30 -2.03 14.88 -1.13
C GLY A 30 -1.90 16.19 -1.89
N VAL A 31 -1.84 17.29 -1.14
CA VAL A 31 -1.55 18.64 -1.65
C VAL A 31 -0.19 19.06 -1.11
N ALA A 32 0.77 19.29 -2.00
CA ALA A 32 2.08 19.79 -1.63
C ALA A 32 2.02 21.31 -1.39
N ARG A 33 2.58 21.74 -0.25
CA ARG A 33 2.67 23.14 0.15
C ARG A 33 4.08 23.48 0.59
N ASN A 34 4.47 24.74 0.42
CA ASN A 34 5.72 25.24 0.99
C ASN A 34 5.56 25.57 2.49
N SER A 35 6.65 26.01 3.14
CA SER A 35 6.68 26.32 4.58
C SER A 35 5.75 27.49 5.00
N VAL A 36 5.30 28.34 4.06
CA VAL A 36 4.35 29.43 4.30
C VAL A 36 2.91 29.08 3.93
N GLY A 37 2.67 27.81 3.53
CA GLY A 37 1.33 27.26 3.26
C GLY A 37 0.85 27.40 1.82
N ASN A 38 1.62 28.01 0.92
CA ASN A 38 1.27 28.12 -0.50
C ASN A 38 1.41 26.79 -1.22
N VAL A 39 0.49 26.46 -2.12
CA VAL A 39 0.56 25.27 -2.95
C VAL A 39 1.76 25.29 -3.90
N LEU A 40 2.41 24.15 -4.09
CA LEU A 40 3.48 23.98 -5.07
C LEU A 40 2.85 23.60 -6.40
N VAL A 41 2.71 24.57 -7.29
CA VAL A 41 1.98 24.47 -8.56
C VAL A 41 2.88 23.97 -9.67
N ASN A 42 2.49 22.91 -10.40
CA ASN A 42 3.21 22.36 -11.55
C ASN A 42 4.71 22.13 -11.26
N GLN A 43 5.03 21.68 -10.06
CA GLN A 43 6.40 21.57 -9.56
C GLN A 43 6.83 20.13 -9.45
N ASN A 44 8.06 19.83 -9.88
CA ASN A 44 8.70 18.54 -9.62
C ASN A 44 9.16 18.53 -8.16
N ILE A 45 8.66 17.55 -7.41
CA ILE A 45 8.98 17.35 -5.99
C ILE A 45 9.43 15.92 -5.78
N SER A 46 10.19 15.67 -4.71
CA SER A 46 10.44 14.31 -4.20
C SER A 46 9.61 14.08 -2.94
N LEU A 47 9.00 12.92 -2.86
CA LEU A 47 8.29 12.42 -1.69
C LEU A 47 9.06 11.27 -1.07
N ARG A 48 9.09 11.20 0.26
CA ARG A 48 9.45 9.99 0.99
C ARG A 48 8.26 9.59 1.85
N LEU A 49 7.77 8.38 1.63
CA LEU A 49 6.62 7.82 2.32
C LEU A 49 7.09 6.64 3.17
N THR A 50 6.78 6.69 4.45
CA THR A 50 7.24 5.71 5.44
C THR A 50 6.04 5.15 6.19
N ILE A 51 5.89 3.82 6.22
CA ILE A 51 4.92 3.16 7.08
C ILE A 51 5.61 2.77 8.38
N ARG A 52 5.04 3.25 9.48
CA ARG A 52 5.51 2.99 10.84
C ARG A 52 4.57 2.06 11.59
N ASN A 53 5.13 1.23 12.45
CA ASN A 53 4.40 0.23 13.22
C ASN A 53 4.01 0.78 14.60
N LEU A 54 2.79 0.50 15.02
CA LEU A 54 2.21 0.74 16.35
C LEU A 54 2.01 2.21 16.72
N THR A 55 2.97 3.09 16.46
CA THR A 55 2.92 4.52 16.83
C THR A 55 3.46 5.39 15.71
N ALA A 56 3.17 6.70 15.76
CA ALA A 56 3.68 7.70 14.82
C ALA A 56 5.23 7.78 14.79
N ALA A 57 5.91 7.41 15.90
CA ALA A 57 7.36 7.32 16.00
C ALA A 57 7.86 5.86 16.00
N GLY A 58 7.01 4.90 15.69
CA GLY A 58 7.31 3.47 15.72
C GLY A 58 8.32 3.03 14.66
N ALA A 59 8.71 1.76 14.71
CA ALA A 59 9.67 1.19 13.78
C ALA A 59 9.18 1.32 12.32
N VAL A 60 10.10 1.56 11.42
CA VAL A 60 9.85 1.58 9.97
C VAL A 60 9.63 0.14 9.50
N VAL A 61 8.48 -0.12 8.89
CA VAL A 61 8.14 -1.43 8.29
C VAL A 61 8.07 -1.37 6.77
N TYR A 62 7.91 -0.18 6.22
CA TYR A 62 8.02 0.09 4.79
C TYR A 62 8.47 1.54 4.57
N GLN A 63 9.26 1.78 3.53
CA GLN A 63 9.65 3.11 3.08
C GLN A 63 9.94 3.09 1.58
N GLU A 64 9.59 4.17 0.91
CA GLU A 64 10.01 4.45 -0.47
C GLU A 64 10.13 5.95 -0.73
N SER A 65 10.87 6.31 -1.77
CA SER A 65 10.93 7.68 -2.28
C SER A 65 10.45 7.72 -3.73
N ARG A 66 9.74 8.81 -4.10
CA ARG A 66 9.18 9.02 -5.44
C ARG A 66 9.37 10.45 -5.90
N ALA A 67 9.77 10.60 -7.16
CA ALA A 67 9.68 11.87 -7.86
C ALA A 67 8.29 12.00 -8.49
N VAL A 68 7.62 13.11 -8.27
CA VAL A 68 6.29 13.40 -8.83
C VAL A 68 6.19 14.87 -9.25
N THR A 69 5.29 15.16 -10.19
CA THR A 69 4.96 16.53 -10.56
C THR A 69 3.58 16.86 -10.02
N THR A 70 3.47 17.96 -9.29
CA THR A 70 2.16 18.46 -8.83
C THR A 70 1.38 19.09 -9.97
N ASN A 71 0.05 19.09 -9.86
CA ASN A 71 -0.83 19.78 -10.81
C ASN A 71 -0.99 21.29 -10.46
N PRO A 72 -1.82 22.06 -11.22
CA PRO A 72 -2.06 23.49 -10.93
C PRO A 72 -2.64 23.79 -9.54
N PHE A 73 -3.15 22.79 -8.83
CA PHE A 73 -3.68 22.92 -7.46
C PHE A 73 -2.71 22.38 -6.40
N GLY A 74 -1.47 22.04 -6.79
CA GLY A 74 -0.49 21.42 -5.90
C GLY A 74 -0.80 19.95 -5.56
N LEU A 75 -1.78 19.33 -6.22
CA LEU A 75 -2.14 17.92 -5.98
C LEU A 75 -1.12 16.97 -6.58
N PHE A 76 -0.81 15.92 -5.86
CA PHE A 76 -0.06 14.75 -6.35
C PHE A 76 -0.79 13.46 -6.00
N ASN A 77 -0.53 12.42 -6.78
CA ASN A 77 -1.01 11.06 -6.54
C ASN A 77 0.15 10.09 -6.76
N VAL A 78 0.33 9.15 -5.85
CA VAL A 78 1.35 8.10 -5.91
C VAL A 78 0.77 6.75 -5.51
N GLN A 79 1.38 5.69 -6.05
CA GLN A 79 1.06 4.31 -5.70
C GLN A 79 2.27 3.70 -4.98
N LEU A 80 2.18 3.61 -3.64
CA LEU A 80 3.21 2.95 -2.84
C LEU A 80 3.27 1.47 -3.21
N GLY A 81 4.47 0.94 -3.32
CA GLY A 81 4.72 -0.45 -3.69
C GLY A 81 4.71 -0.73 -5.20
N SER A 82 4.36 0.28 -6.03
CA SER A 82 4.44 0.12 -7.49
C SER A 82 5.89 0.31 -8.00
N PRO A 83 6.23 -0.15 -9.21
CA PRO A 83 7.54 0.10 -9.83
C PRO A 83 7.88 1.59 -9.94
N GLY A 84 9.17 1.92 -10.03
CA GLY A 84 9.68 3.30 -10.18
C GLY A 84 9.96 4.04 -8.88
N ALA A 85 9.79 3.41 -7.72
CA ALA A 85 10.27 3.94 -6.45
C ALA A 85 11.78 3.79 -6.29
N SER A 86 12.38 4.65 -5.48
CA SER A 86 13.80 4.58 -5.06
C SER A 86 13.90 4.48 -3.53
N GLY A 87 15.06 4.05 -3.00
CA GLY A 87 15.31 3.94 -1.56
C GLY A 87 14.29 3.04 -0.84
N VAL A 88 13.87 1.95 -1.49
CA VAL A 88 12.81 1.09 -0.97
C VAL A 88 13.32 0.21 0.17
N THR A 89 12.59 0.18 1.26
CA THR A 89 12.78 -0.73 2.40
C THR A 89 11.49 -1.51 2.64
N GLY A 90 11.57 -2.83 2.70
CA GLY A 90 10.41 -3.71 2.86
C GLY A 90 9.53 -3.83 1.62
N THR A 91 8.35 -4.39 1.78
CA THR A 91 7.33 -4.49 0.74
C THR A 91 5.95 -4.25 1.34
N ILE A 92 5.01 -3.69 0.59
CA ILE A 92 3.64 -3.46 1.07
C ILE A 92 2.95 -4.77 1.53
N PRO A 93 3.04 -5.89 0.77
CA PRO A 93 2.51 -7.17 1.24
C PRO A 93 3.24 -7.74 2.46
N GLY A 94 4.50 -7.38 2.67
CA GLY A 94 5.31 -7.83 3.82
C GLY A 94 4.99 -7.10 5.14
N VAL A 95 4.22 -6.01 5.10
CA VAL A 95 3.74 -5.33 6.31
C VAL A 95 2.70 -6.20 7.00
N ASN A 96 2.90 -6.48 8.29
CA ASN A 96 1.89 -7.19 9.08
C ASN A 96 0.70 -6.27 9.40
N TRP A 97 -0.27 -6.22 8.49
CA TRP A 97 -1.46 -5.39 8.59
C TRP A 97 -2.45 -5.85 9.68
N ALA A 98 -2.38 -7.14 10.08
CA ALA A 98 -3.29 -7.72 11.06
C ALA A 98 -2.99 -7.30 12.50
N VAL A 99 -1.77 -6.84 12.80
CA VAL A 99 -1.33 -6.57 14.17
C VAL A 99 -0.97 -5.11 14.37
N GLY A 100 -1.74 -4.45 15.22
CA GLY A 100 -1.50 -3.09 15.68
C GLY A 100 -1.71 -2.00 14.63
N ALA A 101 -1.78 -0.78 15.10
CA ALA A 101 -1.97 0.40 14.23
C ALA A 101 -0.77 0.62 13.31
N LYS A 102 -1.05 1.12 12.10
CA LYS A 102 -0.03 1.56 11.14
C LYS A 102 -0.17 3.05 10.92
N PHE A 103 0.95 3.72 10.77
CA PHE A 103 1.01 5.17 10.54
C PHE A 103 1.77 5.43 9.26
N ILE A 104 1.28 6.36 8.45
CA ILE A 104 1.99 6.87 7.29
C ILE A 104 2.63 8.21 7.65
N GLN A 105 3.95 8.28 7.53
CA GLN A 105 4.71 9.52 7.59
C GLN A 105 5.00 9.97 6.17
N VAL A 106 4.78 11.24 5.90
CA VAL A 106 5.02 11.87 4.60
C VAL A 106 6.06 12.96 4.76
N GLU A 107 7.08 12.88 3.94
CA GLU A 107 8.16 13.85 3.86
C GLU A 107 8.26 14.34 2.42
N ILE A 108 8.63 15.58 2.24
CA ILE A 108 8.74 16.24 0.92
C ILE A 108 10.09 16.95 0.79
N ASP A 109 10.72 16.82 -0.37
CA ASP A 109 11.69 17.79 -0.86
C ASP A 109 11.03 18.59 -1.99
N PRO A 110 10.71 19.88 -1.76
CA PRO A 110 10.06 20.71 -2.76
C PRO A 110 10.93 21.00 -3.99
N ASN A 111 12.23 20.74 -3.91
CA ASN A 111 13.17 20.96 -5.01
C ASN A 111 13.45 19.69 -5.83
N GLY A 112 12.76 18.58 -5.54
CA GLY A 112 12.94 17.32 -6.26
C GLY A 112 14.23 16.58 -5.95
N GLY A 113 14.93 16.93 -4.86
CA GLY A 113 16.16 16.32 -4.41
C GLY A 113 15.94 15.27 -3.30
N SER A 114 16.84 15.28 -2.29
CA SER A 114 16.80 14.36 -1.15
C SER A 114 16.80 15.07 0.21
N SER A 115 16.57 16.38 0.24
CA SER A 115 16.46 17.19 1.46
C SER A 115 15.04 17.15 2.02
N PHE A 116 14.66 15.99 2.53
CA PHE A 116 13.28 15.72 2.97
C PHE A 116 12.91 16.46 4.26
N ILE A 117 11.76 17.11 4.22
CA ILE A 117 11.12 17.78 5.36
C ILE A 117 9.86 16.98 5.73
N ASN A 118 9.73 16.60 6.99
CA ASN A 118 8.52 15.91 7.49
C ASN A 118 7.34 16.89 7.49
N ILE A 119 6.28 16.54 6.75
CA ILE A 119 5.05 17.33 6.65
C ILE A 119 3.89 16.74 7.47
N GLY A 120 4.05 15.54 8.00
CA GLY A 120 3.07 14.95 8.90
C GLY A 120 3.16 13.43 8.98
N THR A 121 2.54 12.93 10.04
CA THR A 121 2.35 11.50 10.26
C THR A 121 0.89 11.28 10.70
N ALA A 122 0.18 10.40 10.02
CA ALA A 122 -1.22 10.09 10.30
C ALA A 122 -1.42 8.58 10.44
N GLN A 123 -2.36 8.17 11.26
CA GLN A 123 -2.76 6.77 11.36
C GLN A 123 -3.48 6.34 10.07
N LEU A 124 -3.11 5.18 9.54
CA LEU A 124 -3.85 4.53 8.48
C LEU A 124 -5.10 3.88 9.07
N ALA A 125 -6.26 4.46 8.77
CA ALA A 125 -7.55 3.93 9.19
C ALA A 125 -8.09 2.97 8.13
N SER A 126 -8.80 1.93 8.59
CA SER A 126 -9.48 0.99 7.70
C SER A 126 -10.63 1.66 6.96
N VAL A 127 -10.80 1.34 5.68
CA VAL A 127 -12.02 1.67 4.94
C VAL A 127 -13.14 0.67 5.30
N PRO A 128 -14.44 1.03 5.20
CA PRO A 128 -15.55 0.15 5.61
C PRO A 128 -15.50 -1.27 5.03
N TYR A 129 -15.07 -1.42 3.78
CA TYR A 129 -14.93 -2.73 3.13
C TYR A 129 -13.86 -3.62 3.74
N SER A 130 -12.77 -3.05 4.25
CA SER A 130 -11.73 -3.82 4.92
C SER A 130 -12.16 -4.31 6.30
N LEU A 131 -13.01 -3.56 6.99
CA LEU A 131 -13.65 -4.01 8.24
C LEU A 131 -14.55 -5.22 7.98
N PHE A 132 -15.31 -5.20 6.89
CA PHE A 132 -16.14 -6.34 6.50
C PHE A 132 -15.30 -7.57 6.13
N ALA A 133 -14.18 -7.41 5.43
CA ALA A 133 -13.28 -8.50 5.08
C ALA A 133 -12.64 -9.15 6.32
N THR A 134 -12.31 -8.37 7.35
CA THR A 134 -11.80 -8.89 8.63
C THR A 134 -12.86 -9.77 9.30
N THR A 135 -14.12 -9.33 9.33
CA THR A 135 -15.24 -10.11 9.90
C THR A 135 -15.51 -11.39 9.10
N ALA A 136 -15.34 -11.35 7.76
CA ALA A 136 -15.50 -12.53 6.91
C ALA A 136 -14.37 -13.55 7.10
N GLY A 137 -13.15 -13.09 7.43
CA GLY A 137 -12.02 -13.94 7.75
C GLY A 137 -12.18 -14.72 9.07
N ASP A 138 -12.98 -14.19 10.00
CA ASP A 138 -13.33 -14.84 11.27
C ASP A 138 -14.51 -15.82 11.15
N LEU A 139 -15.08 -15.99 9.95
CA LEU A 139 -16.14 -16.96 9.72
C LEU A 139 -15.54 -18.37 9.78
N ILE A 140 -15.46 -18.91 10.97
CA ILE A 140 -15.22 -20.34 11.20
C ILE A 140 -16.44 -21.07 10.64
N LEU A 141 -16.31 -21.57 9.42
CA LEU A 141 -17.35 -22.42 8.83
C LEU A 141 -17.53 -23.63 9.72
N PRO A 142 -18.74 -23.91 10.27
CA PRO A 142 -18.99 -25.04 11.11
C PRO A 142 -19.17 -26.29 10.25
N PHE A 143 -18.18 -26.62 9.43
CA PHE A 143 -18.10 -27.91 8.75
C PHE A 143 -17.11 -28.81 9.48
N ASN A 144 -17.43 -29.13 10.72
CA ASN A 144 -16.85 -30.30 11.34
C ASN A 144 -17.63 -31.51 10.79
N LYS A 145 -17.07 -32.19 9.81
CA LYS A 145 -17.60 -33.49 9.41
C LYS A 145 -17.07 -34.54 10.36
N THR A 146 -18.00 -35.12 11.06
CA THR A 146 -17.88 -36.45 11.65
C THR A 146 -17.40 -37.49 10.62
#